data_b8d9e2ff759603d736ae09241c0cbd77
#
_entry.id   b8d9e2ff759603d736ae09241c0cbd77
#
_cell.length_a   1.000
_cell.length_b   1.000
_cell.length_c   1.000
_cell.angle_alpha   90.00
_cell.angle_beta   90.00
_cell.angle_gamma   90.00
#
_symmetry.space_group_name_H-M   'P 1'
#
loop_
_entity.id
_entity.type
_entity.pdbx_description
1 polymer ?
#
loop_
_entity_poly.entity_id
_entity_poly.type
_entity_poly.pdbx_seq_one_letter_code
_entity_poly.pdbx_strand_id
1 'polypeptide(L)'
;MCTTSVQTGMHYPMGSLLIKLKEEKDFIKKAIELKANYKSVPKIVADGGFKNIKQCVTALALGADFVMLGEILAKSEEACGQTIEGSCDNIKDREYFGMSTEKAQILVNNASLFKVEDFTPKHSEGQVKWVSVDYTLKEWEQDFEHALKSSMSYAGAKKLDEFIGRVNWETLSPMSYNAFMK
;
A
#
# COMPACT_ATOMS: atom_id res chain seq x y z
N MET A 1 3.38 7.12 -1.47
CA MET A 1 4.15 7.11 -0.20
C MET A 1 3.33 7.88 0.80
N CYS A 2 3.04 7.30 1.96
CA CYS A 2 2.45 8.08 3.03
C CYS A 2 3.45 9.18 3.41
N THR A 3 3.09 10.43 3.24
CA THR A 3 4.00 11.56 3.49
C THR A 3 4.10 11.90 4.98
N THR A 4 3.15 11.43 5.79
CA THR A 4 3.13 11.64 7.24
C THR A 4 4.44 11.20 7.89
N SER A 5 4.92 9.99 7.61
CA SER A 5 6.18 9.48 8.17
C SER A 5 7.40 10.30 7.76
N VAL A 6 7.40 10.86 6.55
CA VAL A 6 8.48 11.74 6.06
C VAL A 6 8.45 13.08 6.78
N GLN A 7 7.27 13.64 7.03
CA GLN A 7 7.13 14.94 7.68
C GLN A 7 7.33 14.87 9.19
N THR A 8 6.89 13.79 9.83
CA THR A 8 7.06 13.60 11.28
C THR A 8 8.44 13.07 11.68
N GLY A 9 9.22 12.60 10.71
CA GLY A 9 10.52 11.95 10.97
C GLY A 9 10.42 10.55 11.59
N MET A 10 9.21 10.05 11.82
CA MET A 10 8.95 8.72 12.39
C MET A 10 8.68 7.72 11.27
N HIS A 11 9.70 6.97 10.88
CA HIS A 11 9.61 6.01 9.79
C HIS A 11 10.28 4.70 10.16
N TYR A 12 9.62 3.60 9.81
CA TYR A 12 10.19 2.25 9.86
C TYR A 12 10.04 1.58 8.49
N PRO A 13 11.11 0.99 7.92
CA PRO A 13 11.02 0.34 6.59
C PRO A 13 9.97 -0.76 6.59
N MET A 14 8.99 -0.67 5.67
CA MET A 14 7.85 -1.58 5.60
C MET A 14 8.26 -3.06 5.51
N GLY A 15 9.25 -3.40 4.67
CA GLY A 15 9.73 -4.78 4.55
C GLY A 15 10.25 -5.33 5.88
N SER A 16 11.08 -4.57 6.59
CA SER A 16 11.60 -4.96 7.91
C SER A 16 10.50 -5.08 8.96
N LEU A 17 9.48 -4.22 8.90
CA LEU A 17 8.33 -4.29 9.79
C LEU A 17 7.52 -5.56 9.56
N LEU A 18 7.23 -5.90 8.30
CA LEU A 18 6.47 -7.10 7.95
C LEU A 18 7.17 -8.39 8.40
N ILE A 19 8.50 -8.45 8.27
CA ILE A 19 9.29 -9.58 8.74
C ILE A 19 9.14 -9.77 10.25
N LYS A 20 9.30 -8.70 11.03
CA LYS A 20 9.11 -8.74 12.48
C LYS A 20 7.67 -9.13 12.88
N LEU A 21 6.67 -8.55 12.22
CA LEU A 21 5.27 -8.87 12.48
C LEU A 21 4.95 -10.33 12.13
N LYS A 22 5.59 -10.88 11.09
CA LYS A 22 5.46 -12.30 10.76
C LYS A 22 5.99 -13.20 11.88
N GLU A 23 7.15 -12.88 12.42
CA GLU A 23 7.75 -13.65 13.55
C GLU A 23 6.80 -13.64 14.77
N GLU A 24 6.24 -12.49 15.12
CA GLU A 24 5.25 -12.37 16.20
C GLU A 24 3.96 -13.17 15.89
N LYS A 25 3.52 -13.13 14.65
CA LYS A 25 2.35 -13.90 14.19
C LYS A 25 2.57 -15.40 14.29
N ASP A 26 3.75 -15.88 13.96
CA ASP A 26 4.14 -17.28 14.08
C ASP A 26 4.25 -17.72 15.55
N PHE A 27 4.73 -16.83 16.42
CA PHE A 27 4.73 -17.04 17.88
C PHE A 27 3.28 -17.16 18.41
N ILE A 28 2.37 -16.28 18.01
CA ILE A 28 0.95 -16.32 18.43
C ILE A 28 0.28 -17.61 17.95
N LYS A 29 0.55 -18.07 16.71
CA LYS A 29 0.04 -19.36 16.22
C LYS A 29 0.44 -20.52 17.14
N LYS A 30 1.72 -20.63 17.46
CA LYS A 30 2.23 -21.65 18.39
C LYS A 30 1.60 -21.54 19.76
N ALA A 31 1.43 -20.34 20.27
CA ALA A 31 0.79 -20.10 21.57
C ALA A 31 -0.68 -20.56 21.58
N ILE A 32 -1.42 -20.36 20.49
CA ILE A 32 -2.80 -20.86 20.34
C ILE A 32 -2.83 -22.39 20.34
N GLU A 33 -1.92 -23.04 19.60
CA GLU A 33 -1.81 -24.51 19.57
C GLU A 33 -1.52 -25.10 20.97
N LEU A 34 -0.77 -24.38 21.79
CA LEU A 34 -0.47 -24.74 23.20
C LEU A 34 -1.56 -24.31 24.18
N LYS A 35 -2.75 -23.91 23.69
CA LYS A 35 -3.90 -23.44 24.51
C LYS A 35 -3.57 -22.24 25.41
N ALA A 36 -2.65 -21.39 24.99
CA ALA A 36 -2.41 -20.11 25.67
C ALA A 36 -3.55 -19.12 25.42
N ASN A 37 -3.57 -18.00 26.17
CA ASN A 37 -4.68 -17.02 26.22
C ASN A 37 -4.96 -16.22 24.94
N TYR A 38 -4.51 -16.67 23.77
CA TYR A 38 -4.81 -16.04 22.48
C TYR A 38 -6.02 -16.69 21.81
N LYS A 39 -6.98 -15.88 21.36
CA LYS A 39 -8.20 -16.37 20.69
C LYS A 39 -8.06 -16.54 19.18
N SER A 40 -7.22 -15.72 18.54
CA SER A 40 -7.01 -15.75 17.10
C SER A 40 -5.68 -15.08 16.73
N VAL A 41 -5.19 -15.38 15.53
CA VAL A 41 -4.03 -14.72 14.95
C VAL A 41 -4.50 -13.44 14.25
N PRO A 42 -3.94 -12.25 14.58
CA PRO A 42 -4.35 -11.01 13.94
C PRO A 42 -3.95 -11.00 12.45
N LYS A 43 -4.73 -10.29 11.65
CA LYS A 43 -4.40 -10.03 10.24
C LYS A 43 -3.56 -8.77 10.11
N ILE A 44 -2.59 -8.80 9.20
CA ILE A 44 -1.68 -7.69 8.93
C ILE A 44 -2.10 -7.02 7.63
N VAL A 45 -2.40 -5.73 7.69
CA VAL A 45 -2.60 -4.88 6.53
C VAL A 45 -1.36 -4.01 6.36
N ALA A 46 -0.63 -4.21 5.26
CA ALA A 46 0.50 -3.34 4.94
C ALA A 46 -0.01 -2.04 4.33
N ASP A 47 0.19 -0.92 5.05
CA ASP A 47 -0.20 0.42 4.60
C ASP A 47 1.03 1.28 4.34
N GLY A 48 1.08 1.85 3.16
CA GLY A 48 2.03 2.90 2.84
C GLY A 48 2.88 2.65 1.60
N GLY A 49 2.67 3.53 0.63
CA GLY A 49 3.60 3.81 -0.45
C GLY A 49 3.72 2.79 -1.56
N PHE A 50 2.75 1.90 -1.73
CA PHE A 50 2.72 1.00 -2.88
C PHE A 50 2.54 1.78 -4.18
N LYS A 51 3.49 1.61 -5.12
CA LYS A 51 3.50 2.30 -6.42
C LYS A 51 3.32 1.35 -7.60
N ASN A 52 3.48 0.06 -7.39
CA ASN A 52 3.39 -0.95 -8.43
C ASN A 52 3.04 -2.32 -7.85
N ILE A 53 2.62 -3.22 -8.73
CA ILE A 53 2.22 -4.59 -8.43
C ILE A 53 3.34 -5.38 -7.73
N LYS A 54 4.59 -5.20 -8.15
CA LYS A 54 5.75 -5.89 -7.56
C LYS A 54 5.85 -5.66 -6.05
N GLN A 55 5.65 -4.41 -5.61
CA GLN A 55 5.70 -4.07 -4.18
C GLN A 55 4.54 -4.72 -3.41
N CYS A 56 3.34 -4.79 -3.99
CA CYS A 56 2.18 -5.45 -3.39
C CYS A 56 2.43 -6.95 -3.18
N VAL A 57 2.89 -7.63 -4.23
CA VAL A 57 3.21 -9.07 -4.17
C VAL A 57 4.34 -9.35 -3.17
N THR A 58 5.38 -8.50 -3.15
CA THR A 58 6.47 -8.61 -2.18
C THR A 58 5.96 -8.48 -0.73
N ALA A 59 5.05 -7.54 -0.46
CA ALA A 59 4.49 -7.37 0.88
C ALA A 59 3.71 -8.62 1.35
N LEU A 60 2.91 -9.23 0.46
CA LEU A 60 2.22 -10.49 0.74
C LEU A 60 3.23 -11.63 1.01
N ALA A 61 4.26 -11.75 0.18
CA ALA A 61 5.30 -12.75 0.33
C ALA A 61 6.06 -12.60 1.66
N LEU A 62 6.23 -11.38 2.18
CA LEU A 62 6.87 -11.08 3.46
C LEU A 62 5.95 -11.25 4.68
N GLY A 63 4.65 -11.50 4.50
CA GLY A 63 3.74 -11.84 5.59
C GLY A 63 2.55 -10.90 5.82
N ALA A 64 2.35 -9.89 4.97
CA ALA A 64 1.10 -9.13 4.97
C ALA A 64 -0.06 -10.03 4.50
N ASP A 65 -1.21 -9.96 5.16
CA ASP A 65 -2.43 -10.61 4.68
C ASP A 65 -3.13 -9.75 3.62
N PHE A 66 -2.98 -8.42 3.72
CA PHE A 66 -3.57 -7.44 2.82
C PHE A 66 -2.60 -6.29 2.55
N VAL A 67 -2.83 -5.58 1.45
CA VAL A 67 -2.14 -4.34 1.10
C VAL A 67 -3.15 -3.20 0.99
N MET A 68 -2.80 -2.03 1.51
CA MET A 68 -3.62 -0.83 1.37
C MET A 68 -3.13 -0.01 0.18
N LEU A 69 -4.01 0.21 -0.77
CA LEU A 69 -3.71 0.88 -2.03
C LEU A 69 -4.33 2.27 -2.05
N GLY A 70 -3.54 3.27 -2.41
CA GLY A 70 -3.98 4.66 -2.58
C GLY A 70 -3.70 5.13 -4.01
N GLU A 71 -2.49 5.59 -4.28
CA GLU A 71 -2.08 6.14 -5.58
C GLU A 71 -2.33 5.18 -6.76
N ILE A 72 -2.11 3.88 -6.57
CA ILE A 72 -2.39 2.87 -7.58
C ILE A 72 -3.85 2.95 -8.03
N LEU A 73 -4.79 2.99 -7.07
CA LEU A 73 -6.22 3.07 -7.41
C LEU A 73 -6.61 4.45 -7.99
N ALA A 74 -5.92 5.52 -7.59
CA ALA A 74 -6.15 6.84 -8.15
C ALA A 74 -5.79 6.95 -9.65
N LYS A 75 -4.95 6.06 -10.16
CA LYS A 75 -4.56 5.96 -11.55
C LYS A 75 -5.55 5.19 -12.44
N SER A 76 -6.57 4.57 -11.85
CA SER A 76 -7.61 3.87 -12.62
C SER A 76 -8.63 4.85 -13.20
N GLU A 77 -9.23 4.51 -14.33
CA GLU A 77 -10.27 5.33 -14.97
C GLU A 77 -11.48 5.53 -14.06
N GLU A 78 -11.83 4.52 -13.26
CA GLU A 78 -13.00 4.50 -12.38
C GLU A 78 -12.81 5.29 -11.09
N ALA A 79 -11.58 5.72 -10.78
CA ALA A 79 -11.36 6.48 -9.56
C ALA A 79 -12.04 7.85 -9.59
N CYS A 80 -12.59 8.29 -8.46
CA CYS A 80 -13.18 9.61 -8.32
C CYS A 80 -12.11 10.72 -8.31
N GLY A 81 -12.51 11.94 -8.59
CA GLY A 81 -11.67 13.13 -8.57
C GLY A 81 -11.71 13.90 -9.88
N GLN A 82 -11.22 15.13 -9.82
CA GLN A 82 -11.12 15.98 -11.01
C GLN A 82 -10.01 15.48 -11.92
N THR A 83 -10.30 15.44 -13.22
CA THR A 83 -9.32 15.16 -14.27
C THR A 83 -9.11 16.38 -15.12
N ILE A 84 -7.89 16.57 -15.60
CA ILE A 84 -7.52 17.56 -16.62
C ILE A 84 -6.87 16.83 -17.80
N GLU A 85 -6.81 17.49 -18.95
CA GLU A 85 -5.96 17.00 -20.05
C GLU A 85 -4.49 17.06 -19.62
N GLY A 86 -3.82 15.93 -19.71
CA GLY A 86 -2.42 15.82 -19.33
C GLY A 86 -1.46 16.49 -20.30
N SER A 87 -0.20 16.51 -19.94
CA SER A 87 0.86 17.16 -20.75
C SER A 87 1.13 16.47 -22.09
N CYS A 88 0.61 15.26 -22.29
CA CYS A 88 0.72 14.52 -23.55
C CYS A 88 -0.67 14.26 -24.12
N ASP A 89 -0.77 14.25 -25.46
CA ASP A 89 -2.02 14.02 -26.17
C ASP A 89 -2.72 12.72 -25.71
N ASN A 90 -4.00 12.84 -25.36
CA ASN A 90 -4.87 11.74 -24.89
C ASN A 90 -4.56 11.13 -23.50
N ILE A 91 -3.66 11.71 -22.71
CA ILE A 91 -3.48 11.32 -21.32
C ILE A 91 -4.32 12.26 -20.45
N LYS A 92 -5.00 11.70 -19.46
CA LYS A 92 -5.70 12.47 -18.41
C LYS A 92 -4.89 12.41 -17.14
N ASP A 93 -4.71 13.53 -16.50
CA ASP A 93 -4.16 13.60 -15.15
C ASP A 93 -5.28 13.79 -14.14
N ARG A 94 -5.19 13.09 -13.03
CA ARG A 94 -6.14 13.19 -11.91
C ARG A 94 -5.47 13.78 -10.69
N GLU A 95 -6.18 14.69 -10.04
CA GLU A 95 -5.74 15.20 -8.76
C GLU A 95 -5.91 14.14 -7.67
N TYR A 96 -4.82 13.86 -6.97
CA TYR A 96 -4.75 12.89 -5.89
C TYR A 96 -4.20 13.53 -4.61
N PHE A 97 -4.91 13.33 -3.50
CA PHE A 97 -4.50 13.79 -2.18
C PHE A 97 -5.01 12.87 -1.07
N GLY A 98 -4.26 12.79 0.03
CA GLY A 98 -4.64 12.03 1.21
C GLY A 98 -5.53 12.84 2.16
N MET A 99 -6.21 12.14 3.07
CA MET A 99 -7.11 12.74 4.08
C MET A 99 -6.39 13.66 5.08
N SER A 100 -5.07 13.53 5.23
CA SER A 100 -4.25 14.39 6.09
C SER A 100 -3.86 15.73 5.47
N THR A 101 -4.28 16.01 4.23
CA THR A 101 -4.00 17.30 3.57
C THR A 101 -4.98 18.38 4.02
N GLU A 102 -4.55 19.65 4.05
CA GLU A 102 -5.42 20.79 4.30
C GLU A 102 -6.62 20.81 3.34
N LYS A 103 -6.37 20.49 2.06
CA LYS A 103 -7.42 20.40 1.04
C LYS A 103 -8.51 19.40 1.44
N ALA A 104 -8.14 18.19 1.86
CA ALA A 104 -9.10 17.19 2.30
C ALA A 104 -9.87 17.65 3.54
N GLN A 105 -9.19 18.25 4.52
CA GLN A 105 -9.82 18.76 5.74
C GLN A 105 -10.86 19.84 5.42
N ILE A 106 -10.55 20.78 4.52
CA ILE A 106 -11.49 21.82 4.07
C ILE A 106 -12.69 21.20 3.34
N LEU A 107 -12.46 20.25 2.42
CA LEU A 107 -13.53 19.58 1.69
C LEU A 107 -14.47 18.82 2.62
N VAL A 108 -13.93 18.08 3.58
CA VAL A 108 -14.71 17.33 4.57
C VAL A 108 -15.54 18.29 5.44
N ASN A 109 -14.94 19.38 5.93
CA ASN A 109 -15.69 20.39 6.71
C ASN A 109 -16.83 21.00 5.89
N ASN A 110 -16.59 21.34 4.62
CA ASN A 110 -17.60 21.94 3.75
C ASN A 110 -18.74 20.98 3.38
N ALA A 111 -18.45 19.67 3.29
CA ALA A 111 -19.44 18.63 3.02
C ALA A 111 -20.17 18.12 4.28
N SER A 112 -19.70 18.47 5.47
CA SER A 112 -20.27 18.02 6.73
C SER A 112 -21.62 18.68 7.01
N LEU A 113 -22.56 17.90 7.56
CA LEU A 113 -23.82 18.43 8.14
C LEU A 113 -23.56 19.31 9.38
N PHE A 114 -22.43 19.12 10.03
CA PHE A 114 -21.97 19.88 11.19
C PHE A 114 -20.77 20.75 10.79
N LYS A 115 -20.98 21.59 9.79
CA LYS A 115 -19.95 22.52 9.32
C LYS A 115 -19.51 23.45 10.45
N VAL A 116 -18.22 23.52 10.70
CA VAL A 116 -17.62 24.47 11.66
C VAL A 116 -17.38 25.77 10.89
N GLU A 117 -18.04 26.87 11.34
CA GLU A 117 -17.69 28.23 10.91
C GLU A 117 -16.29 28.55 11.45
N ASP A 118 -15.51 29.30 10.71
CA ASP A 118 -14.12 29.62 11.07
C ASP A 118 -13.18 28.39 11.21
N PHE A 119 -13.48 27.31 10.47
CA PHE A 119 -12.66 26.11 10.45
C PHE A 119 -11.25 26.43 9.96
N THR A 120 -10.27 26.20 10.81
CA THR A 120 -8.85 26.29 10.47
C THR A 120 -8.28 24.87 10.31
N PRO A 121 -7.83 24.48 9.11
CA PRO A 121 -7.24 23.16 8.91
C PRO A 121 -5.96 23.03 9.73
N LYS A 122 -5.69 21.83 10.25
CA LYS A 122 -4.41 21.51 10.85
C LYS A 122 -3.33 21.46 9.78
N HIS A 123 -2.08 21.62 10.20
CA HIS A 123 -0.93 21.49 9.31
C HIS A 123 -1.01 20.23 8.45
N SER A 124 -0.76 20.39 7.15
CA SER A 124 -0.83 19.28 6.20
C SER A 124 0.33 18.31 6.40
N GLU A 125 0.02 17.06 6.74
CA GLU A 125 0.99 15.96 6.73
C GLU A 125 1.00 15.22 5.37
N GLY A 126 0.12 15.59 4.45
CA GLY A 126 -0.03 15.02 3.13
C GLY A 126 0.42 15.95 2.01
N GLN A 127 0.47 15.42 0.80
CA GLN A 127 0.73 16.16 -0.42
C GLN A 127 -0.44 16.03 -1.38
N VAL A 128 -0.72 17.13 -2.10
CA VAL A 128 -1.60 17.12 -3.27
C VAL A 128 -0.71 16.96 -4.49
N LYS A 129 -1.05 16.05 -5.38
CA LYS A 129 -0.32 15.81 -6.62
C LYS A 129 -1.24 15.40 -7.75
N TRP A 130 -0.75 15.54 -8.97
CA TRP A 130 -1.40 15.01 -10.15
C TRP A 130 -0.79 13.65 -10.48
N VAL A 131 -1.63 12.71 -10.86
CA VAL A 131 -1.24 11.36 -11.28
C VAL A 131 -1.89 11.05 -12.61
N SER A 132 -1.14 10.44 -13.52
CA SER A 132 -1.69 9.99 -14.80
C SER A 132 -2.77 8.93 -14.61
N VAL A 133 -3.79 8.96 -15.45
CA VAL A 133 -4.80 7.89 -15.54
C VAL A 133 -4.30 6.89 -16.56
N ASP A 134 -3.83 5.74 -16.08
CA ASP A 134 -3.00 4.82 -16.88
C ASP A 134 -3.74 3.55 -17.31
N TYR A 135 -4.81 3.14 -16.62
CA TYR A 135 -5.48 1.84 -16.81
C TYR A 135 -6.90 1.82 -16.24
N THR A 136 -7.68 0.84 -16.66
CA THR A 136 -8.93 0.47 -15.98
C THR A 136 -8.62 -0.40 -14.75
N LEU A 137 -9.48 -0.36 -13.75
CA LEU A 137 -9.34 -1.23 -12.56
C LEU A 137 -9.28 -2.71 -12.94
N LYS A 138 -10.02 -3.11 -13.98
CA LYS A 138 -10.04 -4.49 -14.48
C LYS A 138 -8.70 -4.91 -15.08
N GLU A 139 -8.04 -4.05 -15.86
CA GLU A 139 -6.70 -4.32 -16.39
C GLU A 139 -5.69 -4.48 -15.27
N TRP A 140 -5.72 -3.55 -14.30
CA TRP A 140 -4.83 -3.63 -13.14
C TRP A 140 -5.05 -4.92 -12.33
N GLU A 141 -6.31 -5.35 -12.13
CA GLU A 141 -6.64 -6.60 -11.42
C GLU A 141 -6.08 -7.82 -12.16
N GLN A 142 -6.22 -7.87 -13.47
CA GLN A 142 -5.68 -8.96 -14.29
C GLN A 142 -4.16 -9.03 -14.20
N ASP A 143 -3.49 -7.91 -14.31
CA ASP A 143 -2.02 -7.84 -14.20
C ASP A 143 -1.55 -8.23 -12.80
N PHE A 144 -2.25 -7.79 -11.76
CA PHE A 144 -1.96 -8.18 -10.39
C PHE A 144 -2.16 -9.69 -10.18
N GLU A 145 -3.25 -10.26 -10.68
CA GLU A 145 -3.52 -11.69 -10.58
C GLU A 145 -2.42 -12.51 -11.28
N HIS A 146 -2.01 -12.11 -12.49
CA HIS A 146 -0.93 -12.76 -13.23
C HIS A 146 0.40 -12.70 -12.47
N ALA A 147 0.78 -11.54 -11.97
CA ALA A 147 2.01 -11.36 -11.20
C ALA A 147 2.00 -12.19 -9.90
N LEU A 148 0.86 -12.20 -9.21
CA LEU A 148 0.69 -12.99 -7.98
C LEU A 148 0.80 -14.48 -8.25
N LYS A 149 0.09 -15.01 -9.24
CA LYS A 149 0.14 -16.42 -9.63
C LYS A 149 1.55 -16.86 -10.02
N SER A 150 2.26 -16.03 -10.79
CA SER A 150 3.66 -16.29 -11.17
C SER A 150 4.55 -16.35 -9.92
N SER A 151 4.42 -15.40 -9.02
CA SER A 151 5.21 -15.37 -7.77
C SER A 151 4.89 -16.54 -6.85
N MET A 152 3.63 -16.94 -6.74
CA MET A 152 3.20 -18.14 -6.01
C MET A 152 3.84 -19.40 -6.62
N SER A 153 3.90 -19.51 -7.94
CA SER A 153 4.55 -20.63 -8.63
C SER A 153 6.04 -20.71 -8.29
N TYR A 154 6.76 -19.59 -8.34
CA TYR A 154 8.18 -19.55 -7.97
C TYR A 154 8.41 -19.89 -6.49
N ALA A 155 7.48 -19.51 -5.61
CA ALA A 155 7.54 -19.86 -4.19
C ALA A 155 7.05 -21.30 -3.90
N GLY A 156 6.56 -22.04 -4.88
CA GLY A 156 5.98 -23.37 -4.70
C GLY A 156 4.70 -23.38 -3.87
N ALA A 157 3.92 -22.29 -3.90
CA ALA A 157 2.64 -22.13 -3.22
C ALA A 157 1.48 -22.36 -4.18
N LYS A 158 0.50 -23.18 -3.78
CA LYS A 158 -0.70 -23.45 -4.58
C LYS A 158 -1.88 -22.57 -4.17
N LYS A 159 -1.86 -22.02 -2.98
CA LYS A 159 -2.89 -21.15 -2.39
C LYS A 159 -2.26 -19.88 -1.83
N LEU A 160 -3.06 -18.84 -1.72
CA LEU A 160 -2.59 -17.55 -1.19
C LEU A 160 -2.14 -17.63 0.26
N ASP A 161 -2.84 -18.39 1.09
CA ASP A 161 -2.48 -18.61 2.49
C ASP A 161 -1.15 -19.37 2.67
N GLU A 162 -0.78 -20.19 1.70
CA GLU A 162 0.53 -20.84 1.64
C GLU A 162 1.64 -19.88 1.19
N PHE A 163 1.31 -18.86 0.40
CA PHE A 163 2.24 -17.87 -0.13
C PHE A 163 2.59 -16.78 0.88
N ILE A 164 1.61 -16.35 1.69
CA ILE A 164 1.78 -15.29 2.68
C ILE A 164 2.87 -15.65 3.69
N GLY A 165 3.96 -14.87 3.68
CA GLY A 165 5.10 -15.07 4.58
C GLY A 165 5.96 -16.31 4.27
N ARG A 166 5.83 -16.90 3.07
CA ARG A 166 6.56 -18.12 2.68
C ARG A 166 8.01 -17.87 2.31
N VAL A 167 8.32 -16.69 1.79
CA VAL A 167 9.66 -16.42 1.26
C VAL A 167 10.65 -16.04 2.36
N ASN A 168 11.89 -16.43 2.17
CA ASN A 168 13.01 -15.89 2.93
C ASN A 168 13.46 -14.58 2.29
N TRP A 169 14.06 -13.73 3.09
CA TRP A 169 14.59 -12.45 2.65
C TRP A 169 16.09 -12.38 2.91
N GLU A 170 16.78 -11.64 2.07
CA GLU A 170 18.20 -11.38 2.21
C GLU A 170 18.49 -9.90 1.95
N THR A 171 19.48 -9.37 2.66
CA THR A 171 19.94 -8.00 2.43
C THR A 171 20.92 -7.99 1.26
N LEU A 172 20.59 -7.23 0.22
CA LEU A 172 21.50 -7.02 -0.90
C LEU A 172 22.42 -5.84 -0.62
N SER A 173 23.69 -5.96 -1.02
CA SER A 173 24.58 -4.81 -1.09
C SER A 173 24.09 -3.83 -2.18
N PRO A 174 24.41 -2.53 -2.13
CA PRO A 174 24.08 -1.59 -3.19
C PRO A 174 24.61 -2.03 -4.55
N MET A 175 25.76 -2.69 -4.60
CA MET A 175 26.35 -3.18 -5.83
C MET A 175 25.53 -4.33 -6.43
N SER A 176 25.13 -5.30 -5.60
CA SER A 176 24.27 -6.41 -6.03
C SER A 176 22.90 -5.92 -6.47
N TYR A 177 22.30 -4.98 -5.72
CA TYR A 177 21.03 -4.38 -6.09
C TYR A 177 21.10 -3.74 -7.49
N ASN A 178 22.11 -2.93 -7.77
CA ASN A 178 22.31 -2.29 -9.07
C ASN A 178 22.56 -3.30 -10.22
N ALA A 179 23.17 -4.46 -9.93
CA ALA A 179 23.36 -5.52 -10.90
C ALA A 179 22.06 -6.25 -11.26
N PHE A 180 21.15 -6.42 -10.30
CA PHE A 180 19.85 -7.11 -10.50
C PHE A 180 18.76 -6.20 -11.07
N MET A 181 18.87 -4.87 -10.94
CA MET A 181 17.82 -3.92 -11.33
C MET A 181 18.09 -3.24 -12.68
N LYS A 182 19.10 -3.71 -13.41
CA LYS A 182 19.33 -3.37 -14.83
C LYS A 182 18.48 -4.31 -15.69
#